data_28bc52b494e8a37bb85c51669268d064
#
_entry.id   28bc52b494e8a37bb85c51669268d064
#
_cell.length_a   1.000
_cell.length_b   1.000
_cell.length_c   1.000
_cell.angle_alpha   90.00
_cell.angle_beta   90.00
_cell.angle_gamma   90.00
#
_symmetry.space_group_name_H-M   'P 1'
#
loop_
_entity.id
_entity.type
_entity.pdbx_description
1 polymer ?
#
loop_
_entity_poly.entity_id
_entity_poly.type
_entity_poly.pdbx_seq_one_letter_code
_entity_poly.pdbx_strand_id
1 'polypeptide(L)'
;MRLNLLDSEIVEHYNAKMRGILNYYNLAVDYHMLDYFCYLMEYSCLKTIANKHKTSISKIIRLYKDGNTWSVPHETKEGTKRVQPIKIADCKRGEASDIVFQRTKFNWKSTIRQRLNAGVCELCGKKHADLYEVHVVRNLNELGNSDWELAMKSKRRKTLVVRSDCHRRIHK
;
A
#
# COMPACT_ATOMS: atom_id res chain seq x y z
N MET A 1 -22.37 7.72 -8.81
CA MET A 1 -23.60 7.52 -8.01
C MET A 1 -23.80 6.02 -7.81
N ARG A 2 -24.02 5.53 -6.56
CA ARG A 2 -24.00 4.07 -6.25
C ARG A 2 -25.36 3.37 -6.35
N LEU A 3 -26.38 4.08 -6.77
CA LEU A 3 -27.77 3.57 -6.79
C LEU A 3 -28.01 2.45 -7.81
N ASN A 4 -27.11 2.29 -8.78
CA ASN A 4 -27.22 1.24 -9.81
C ASN A 4 -26.53 -0.07 -9.41
N LEU A 5 -25.81 -0.11 -8.28
CA LEU A 5 -25.14 -1.30 -7.77
C LEU A 5 -26.13 -2.22 -7.05
N LEU A 6 -25.81 -3.52 -6.95
CA LEU A 6 -26.55 -4.43 -6.07
C LEU A 6 -26.41 -3.98 -4.61
N ASP A 7 -27.41 -4.30 -3.77
CA ASP A 7 -27.37 -3.91 -2.37
C ASP A 7 -26.16 -4.51 -1.63
N SER A 8 -25.80 -5.74 -1.95
CA SER A 8 -24.57 -6.39 -1.45
C SER A 8 -23.31 -5.64 -1.87
N GLU A 9 -23.21 -5.19 -3.12
CA GLU A 9 -22.07 -4.40 -3.62
C GLU A 9 -22.00 -3.04 -2.92
N ILE A 10 -23.15 -2.41 -2.62
CA ILE A 10 -23.18 -1.17 -1.84
C ILE A 10 -22.55 -1.41 -0.47
N VAL A 11 -22.96 -2.47 0.25
CA VAL A 11 -22.39 -2.81 1.55
C VAL A 11 -20.90 -3.10 1.45
N GLU A 12 -20.46 -3.87 0.47
CA GLU A 12 -19.03 -4.17 0.26
C GLU A 12 -18.19 -2.91 0.00
N HIS A 13 -18.71 -1.96 -0.77
CA HIS A 13 -18.06 -0.67 -0.99
C HIS A 13 -17.88 0.15 0.30
N TYR A 14 -18.88 0.16 1.18
CA TYR A 14 -18.78 0.80 2.48
C TYR A 14 -17.79 0.06 3.37
N ASN A 15 -17.85 -1.28 3.42
CA ASN A 15 -16.93 -2.14 4.15
C ASN A 15 -15.47 -1.94 3.73
N ALA A 16 -15.20 -1.84 2.42
CA ALA A 16 -13.86 -1.60 1.92
C ALA A 16 -13.27 -0.27 2.42
N LYS A 17 -14.08 0.79 2.45
CA LYS A 17 -13.67 2.10 2.99
C LYS A 17 -13.44 2.05 4.49
N MET A 18 -14.37 1.44 5.24
CA MET A 18 -14.26 1.28 6.69
C MET A 18 -12.99 0.48 7.03
N ARG A 19 -12.77 -0.65 6.35
CA ARG A 19 -11.56 -1.47 6.55
C ARG A 19 -10.28 -0.70 6.27
N GLY A 20 -10.25 0.12 5.22
CA GLY A 20 -9.09 0.96 4.91
C GLY A 20 -8.76 1.93 6.04
N ILE A 21 -9.77 2.61 6.61
CA ILE A 21 -9.58 3.56 7.71
C ILE A 21 -9.23 2.83 9.02
N LEU A 22 -9.94 1.75 9.34
CA LEU A 22 -9.67 0.96 10.56
C LEU A 22 -8.25 0.37 10.54
N ASN A 23 -7.78 -0.10 9.37
CA ASN A 23 -6.42 -0.60 9.23
C ASN A 23 -5.37 0.52 9.30
N TYR A 24 -5.67 1.69 8.78
CA TYR A 24 -4.76 2.84 8.82
C TYR A 24 -4.53 3.32 10.26
N TYR A 25 -5.61 3.38 11.06
CA TYR A 25 -5.56 3.85 12.45
C TYR A 25 -5.45 2.75 13.49
N ASN A 26 -5.15 1.50 13.10
CA ASN A 26 -5.16 0.36 14.01
C ASN A 26 -4.17 0.46 15.20
N LEU A 27 -3.16 1.34 15.10
CA LEU A 27 -2.17 1.64 16.16
C LEU A 27 -2.47 2.94 16.91
N ALA A 28 -3.53 3.66 16.55
CA ALA A 28 -3.87 4.93 17.20
C ALA A 28 -4.29 4.69 18.66
N VAL A 29 -3.88 5.60 19.55
CA VAL A 29 -4.25 5.55 20.97
C VAL A 29 -5.78 5.61 21.13
N ASP A 30 -6.42 6.51 20.39
CA ASP A 30 -7.86 6.77 20.44
C ASP A 30 -8.64 5.94 19.41
N TYR A 31 -8.18 4.71 19.13
CA TYR A 31 -8.81 3.82 18.14
C TYR A 31 -10.31 3.62 18.38
N HIS A 32 -10.74 3.61 19.65
CA HIS A 32 -12.15 3.47 20.03
C HIS A 32 -13.06 4.57 19.47
N MET A 33 -12.54 5.77 19.20
CA MET A 33 -13.31 6.85 18.58
C MET A 33 -13.78 6.53 17.16
N LEU A 34 -13.13 5.55 16.50
CA LEU A 34 -13.56 5.08 15.19
C LEU A 34 -14.89 4.32 15.23
N ASP A 35 -15.38 3.93 16.39
CA ASP A 35 -16.69 3.31 16.53
C ASP A 35 -17.81 4.26 16.07
N TYR A 36 -17.71 5.53 16.45
CA TYR A 36 -18.62 6.56 15.95
C TYR A 36 -18.52 6.76 14.43
N PHE A 37 -17.33 6.69 13.88
CA PHE A 37 -17.14 6.71 12.41
C PHE A 37 -17.81 5.48 11.76
N CYS A 38 -17.64 4.28 12.31
CA CYS A 38 -18.30 3.07 11.81
C CYS A 38 -19.82 3.21 11.82
N TYR A 39 -20.38 3.75 12.92
CA TYR A 39 -21.81 4.04 13.02
C TYR A 39 -22.29 5.00 11.91
N LEU A 40 -21.57 6.09 11.66
CA LEU A 40 -21.92 7.05 10.60
C LEU A 40 -21.86 6.41 9.21
N MET A 41 -20.88 5.55 8.97
CA MET A 41 -20.72 4.84 7.70
C MET A 41 -21.83 3.82 7.49
N GLU A 42 -22.19 3.06 8.53
CA GLU A 42 -23.32 2.13 8.51
C GLU A 42 -24.63 2.86 8.24
N TYR A 43 -24.89 3.96 8.95
CA TYR A 43 -26.08 4.79 8.74
C TYR A 43 -26.13 5.36 7.31
N SER A 44 -25.01 5.83 6.76
CA SER A 44 -24.92 6.31 5.38
C SER A 44 -25.16 5.18 4.36
N CYS A 45 -24.69 3.97 4.65
CA CYS A 45 -24.95 2.78 3.85
C CYS A 45 -26.46 2.47 3.79
N LEU A 46 -27.10 2.40 4.96
CA LEU A 46 -28.54 2.19 5.07
C LEU A 46 -29.37 3.25 4.37
N LYS A 47 -28.97 4.53 4.49
CA LYS A 47 -29.59 5.64 3.73
C LYS A 47 -29.46 5.45 2.21
N THR A 48 -28.32 5.00 1.75
CA THR A 48 -28.08 4.76 0.31
C THR A 48 -28.99 3.67 -0.21
N ILE A 49 -29.12 2.53 0.52
CA ILE A 49 -30.02 1.43 0.16
C ILE A 49 -31.49 1.88 0.24
N ALA A 50 -31.85 2.59 1.32
CA ALA A 50 -33.22 3.11 1.49
C ALA A 50 -33.63 4.06 0.36
N ASN A 51 -32.72 4.93 -0.07
CA ASN A 51 -32.95 5.82 -1.20
C ASN A 51 -33.10 5.07 -2.52
N LYS A 52 -32.27 4.04 -2.76
CA LYS A 52 -32.39 3.16 -3.93
C LYS A 52 -33.76 2.50 -4.02
N HIS A 53 -34.26 1.99 -2.90
CA HIS A 53 -35.57 1.32 -2.82
C HIS A 53 -36.74 2.28 -2.55
N LYS A 54 -36.49 3.60 -2.53
CA LYS A 54 -37.50 4.65 -2.22
C LYS A 54 -38.29 4.33 -0.95
N THR A 55 -37.61 3.92 0.11
CA THR A 55 -38.22 3.46 1.37
C THR A 55 -37.49 4.03 2.59
N SER A 56 -37.97 3.72 3.80
CA SER A 56 -37.34 4.17 5.05
C SER A 56 -36.25 3.19 5.51
N ILE A 57 -35.29 3.72 6.26
CA ILE A 57 -34.19 2.91 6.86
C ILE A 57 -34.75 1.78 7.73
N SER A 58 -35.80 2.07 8.53
CA SER A 58 -36.44 1.06 9.39
C SER A 58 -36.99 -0.12 8.61
N LYS A 59 -37.54 0.11 7.40
CA LYS A 59 -38.00 -0.95 6.52
C LYS A 59 -36.86 -1.78 5.97
N ILE A 60 -35.73 -1.14 5.59
CA ILE A 60 -34.52 -1.83 5.12
C ILE A 60 -33.93 -2.71 6.22
N ILE A 61 -33.82 -2.19 7.46
CA ILE A 61 -33.34 -2.99 8.59
C ILE A 61 -34.25 -4.21 8.84
N ARG A 62 -35.57 -4.05 8.76
CA ARG A 62 -36.50 -5.18 8.90
C ARG A 62 -36.36 -6.20 7.77
N LEU A 63 -36.16 -5.75 6.53
CA LEU A 63 -36.01 -6.59 5.36
C LEU A 63 -34.76 -7.46 5.45
N TYR A 64 -33.65 -6.87 5.90
CA TYR A 64 -32.33 -7.50 5.96
C TYR A 64 -31.95 -7.96 7.38
N LYS A 65 -32.92 -8.07 8.29
CA LYS A 65 -32.66 -8.47 9.68
C LYS A 65 -32.02 -9.85 9.74
N ASP A 66 -30.93 -9.95 10.52
CA ASP A 66 -30.17 -11.18 10.73
C ASP A 66 -29.72 -11.25 12.21
N GLY A 67 -30.52 -11.89 13.04
CA GLY A 67 -30.30 -11.90 14.50
C GLY A 67 -30.31 -10.49 15.10
N ASN A 68 -29.20 -10.11 15.73
CA ASN A 68 -29.00 -8.79 16.35
C ASN A 68 -28.42 -7.74 15.37
N THR A 69 -28.17 -8.10 14.12
CA THR A 69 -27.61 -7.23 13.09
C THR A 69 -28.46 -7.29 11.82
N TRP A 70 -27.95 -6.78 10.74
CA TRP A 70 -28.55 -6.91 9.43
C TRP A 70 -27.51 -7.39 8.43
N SER A 71 -27.92 -8.15 7.42
CA SER A 71 -27.05 -8.65 6.35
C SER A 71 -27.80 -8.76 5.03
N VAL A 72 -27.12 -8.45 3.94
CA VAL A 72 -27.67 -8.51 2.59
C VAL A 72 -27.22 -9.80 1.91
N PRO A 73 -28.13 -10.57 1.29
CA PRO A 73 -27.73 -11.75 0.53
C PRO A 73 -26.96 -11.35 -0.73
N HIS A 74 -25.91 -12.09 -1.02
CA HIS A 74 -25.07 -11.96 -2.19
C HIS A 74 -24.98 -13.31 -2.89
N GLU A 75 -25.49 -13.39 -4.10
CA GLU A 75 -25.42 -14.61 -4.89
C GLU A 75 -24.03 -14.76 -5.51
N THR A 76 -23.39 -15.89 -5.26
CA THR A 76 -22.11 -16.28 -5.83
C THR A 76 -22.27 -17.60 -6.58
N LYS A 77 -21.32 -17.93 -7.45
CA LYS A 77 -21.29 -19.22 -8.17
C LYS A 77 -21.29 -20.44 -7.25
N GLU A 78 -20.85 -20.27 -6.01
CA GLU A 78 -20.76 -21.32 -4.97
C GLU A 78 -21.96 -21.35 -4.04
N GLY A 79 -22.94 -20.42 -4.20
CA GLY A 79 -24.13 -20.30 -3.36
C GLY A 79 -24.35 -18.89 -2.83
N THR A 80 -25.37 -18.72 -2.00
CA THR A 80 -25.73 -17.43 -1.41
C THR A 80 -24.87 -17.14 -0.18
N LYS A 81 -24.03 -16.11 -0.24
CA LYS A 81 -23.28 -15.56 0.92
C LYS A 81 -24.03 -14.36 1.48
N ARG A 82 -23.84 -14.04 2.76
CA ARG A 82 -24.45 -12.87 3.40
C ARG A 82 -23.36 -11.83 3.70
N VAL A 83 -23.60 -10.60 3.28
CA VAL A 83 -22.69 -9.48 3.49
C VAL A 83 -23.27 -8.58 4.57
N GLN A 84 -22.52 -8.40 5.65
CA GLN A 84 -22.89 -7.54 6.79
C GLN A 84 -21.93 -6.35 6.91
N PRO A 85 -22.36 -5.24 7.55
CA PRO A 85 -21.47 -4.12 7.81
C PRO A 85 -20.36 -4.52 8.78
N ILE A 86 -19.13 -4.05 8.49
CA ILE A 86 -17.98 -4.25 9.37
C ILE A 86 -18.16 -3.38 10.63
N LYS A 87 -17.89 -3.97 11.79
CA LYS A 87 -17.78 -3.27 13.06
C LYS A 87 -16.30 -3.14 13.48
N ILE A 88 -16.03 -2.21 14.38
CA ILE A 88 -14.69 -2.02 14.93
C ILE A 88 -14.13 -3.29 15.58
N ALA A 89 -15.01 -4.08 16.20
CA ALA A 89 -14.66 -5.36 16.83
C ALA A 89 -14.20 -6.45 15.83
N ASP A 90 -14.60 -6.34 14.57
CA ASP A 90 -14.20 -7.29 13.51
C ASP A 90 -12.77 -7.04 13.01
N CYS A 91 -12.19 -5.90 13.37
CA CYS A 91 -10.84 -5.53 12.98
C CYS A 91 -9.88 -5.72 14.15
N LYS A 92 -8.87 -6.57 13.95
CA LYS A 92 -7.84 -6.77 14.97
C LYS A 92 -7.03 -5.50 15.15
N ARG A 93 -6.94 -5.02 16.38
CA ARG A 93 -6.03 -3.94 16.75
C ARG A 93 -4.59 -4.44 16.60
N GLY A 94 -3.76 -3.69 15.90
CA GLY A 94 -2.33 -4.00 15.80
C GLY A 94 -1.63 -3.71 17.13
N GLU A 95 -0.65 -4.53 17.48
CA GLU A 95 0.30 -4.18 18.53
C GLU A 95 1.35 -3.24 17.94
N ALA A 96 1.73 -2.20 18.70
CA ALA A 96 2.85 -1.35 18.33
C ALA A 96 4.13 -2.18 18.43
N SER A 97 4.49 -2.83 17.34
CA SER A 97 5.75 -3.57 17.26
C SER A 97 6.84 -2.65 16.75
N ASP A 98 8.08 -2.90 17.17
CA ASP A 98 9.28 -2.20 16.69
C ASP A 98 9.47 -2.30 15.16
N ILE A 99 8.66 -3.10 14.49
CA ILE A 99 8.59 -3.22 13.02
C ILE A 99 8.27 -1.86 12.37
N VAL A 100 7.51 -0.96 13.03
CA VAL A 100 7.27 0.40 12.53
C VAL A 100 8.59 1.18 12.47
N PHE A 101 9.44 1.05 13.48
CA PHE A 101 10.78 1.64 13.50
C PHE A 101 11.74 0.95 12.51
N GLN A 102 11.57 -0.34 12.25
CA GLN A 102 12.38 -1.05 11.25
C GLN A 102 11.96 -0.70 9.82
N ARG A 103 10.70 -0.39 9.55
CA ARG A 103 10.25 0.14 8.25
C ARG A 103 10.75 1.57 7.98
N THR A 104 11.00 2.34 9.02
CA THR A 104 11.64 3.66 8.89
C THR A 104 13.16 3.58 8.72
N LYS A 105 13.79 2.42 8.93
CA LYS A 105 15.04 2.11 8.26
C LYS A 105 14.74 1.90 6.77
N PHE A 106 14.18 2.95 6.16
CA PHE A 106 14.33 3.09 4.73
C PHE A 106 15.81 2.82 4.47
N ASN A 107 16.11 1.72 3.79
CA ASN A 107 17.33 1.63 3.03
C ASN A 107 17.23 2.80 2.04
N TRP A 108 17.67 3.95 2.50
CA TRP A 108 17.94 5.08 1.64
C TRP A 108 18.94 4.51 0.65
N LYS A 109 18.42 4.10 -0.50
CA LYS A 109 19.31 3.84 -1.64
C LYS A 109 20.10 5.10 -1.72
N SER A 110 21.36 5.02 -1.28
CA SER A 110 22.21 6.20 -1.05
C SER A 110 22.07 7.07 -2.28
N THR A 111 21.64 8.33 -2.08
CA THR A 111 21.46 9.25 -3.20
C THR A 111 22.79 9.36 -3.94
N ILE A 112 22.76 9.66 -5.24
CA ILE A 112 24.00 9.86 -6.03
C ILE A 112 24.96 10.80 -5.29
N ARG A 113 24.44 11.85 -4.67
CA ARG A 113 25.23 12.79 -3.86
C ARG A 113 25.96 12.11 -2.70
N GLN A 114 25.31 11.25 -1.94
CA GLN A 114 25.93 10.52 -0.83
C GLN A 114 27.02 9.55 -1.33
N ARG A 115 26.79 8.92 -2.47
CA ARG A 115 27.75 8.01 -3.09
C ARG A 115 28.98 8.75 -3.66
N LEU A 116 28.78 9.92 -4.26
CA LEU A 116 29.87 10.80 -4.67
C LEU A 116 30.68 11.30 -3.47
N ASN A 117 30.01 11.77 -2.41
CA ASN A 117 30.65 12.24 -1.19
C ASN A 117 31.40 11.14 -0.43
N ALA A 118 31.01 9.87 -0.60
CA ALA A 118 31.72 8.74 -0.01
C ALA A 118 33.12 8.55 -0.58
N GLY A 119 33.42 9.16 -1.76
CA GLY A 119 34.75 9.15 -2.36
C GLY A 119 35.32 7.75 -2.62
N VAL A 120 34.45 6.80 -3.01
CA VAL A 120 34.82 5.41 -3.29
C VAL A 120 34.35 5.02 -4.69
N CYS A 121 35.25 4.48 -5.50
CA CYS A 121 34.88 3.93 -6.80
C CYS A 121 34.09 2.64 -6.62
N GLU A 122 32.84 2.62 -7.11
CA GLU A 122 31.96 1.45 -6.95
C GLU A 122 32.34 0.25 -7.81
N LEU A 123 33.26 0.44 -8.78
CA LEU A 123 33.76 -0.64 -9.64
C LEU A 123 35.04 -1.28 -9.09
N CYS A 124 36.04 -0.50 -8.72
CA CYS A 124 37.34 -1.02 -8.26
C CYS A 124 37.59 -0.88 -6.75
N GLY A 125 36.66 -0.23 -6.00
CA GLY A 125 36.76 -0.05 -4.55
C GLY A 125 37.81 0.98 -4.08
N LYS A 126 38.62 1.56 -4.99
CA LYS A 126 39.68 2.53 -4.61
C LYS A 126 39.06 3.85 -4.14
N LYS A 127 39.67 4.43 -3.10
CA LYS A 127 39.36 5.76 -2.54
C LYS A 127 40.37 6.80 -3.06
N HIS A 128 40.09 8.08 -2.78
CA HIS A 128 41.00 9.21 -3.05
C HIS A 128 41.35 9.34 -4.54
N ALA A 129 40.34 9.41 -5.41
CA ALA A 129 40.51 9.83 -6.79
C ALA A 129 40.25 11.35 -6.90
N ASP A 130 40.96 12.01 -7.82
CA ASP A 130 40.79 13.45 -8.07
C ASP A 130 39.40 13.79 -8.58
N LEU A 131 38.79 12.87 -9.35
CA LEU A 131 37.47 13.06 -9.90
C LEU A 131 36.69 11.75 -9.93
N TYR A 132 35.41 11.85 -9.50
CA TYR A 132 34.41 10.78 -9.61
C TYR A 132 33.33 11.19 -10.61
N GLU A 133 32.95 10.26 -11.44
CA GLU A 133 31.94 10.43 -12.48
C GLU A 133 30.79 9.45 -12.28
N VAL A 134 29.62 9.79 -12.78
CA VAL A 134 28.44 8.93 -12.68
C VAL A 134 28.17 8.32 -14.05
N HIS A 135 28.42 7.03 -14.18
CA HIS A 135 27.99 6.26 -15.36
C HIS A 135 26.53 5.91 -15.24
N VAL A 136 25.74 6.12 -16.31
CA VAL A 136 24.27 5.91 -16.34
C VAL A 136 23.91 5.00 -17.50
N VAL A 137 23.04 4.00 -17.24
CA VAL A 137 22.49 3.13 -18.29
C VAL A 137 20.98 3.33 -18.40
N ARG A 138 20.46 3.15 -19.60
CA ARG A 138 19.04 3.31 -19.90
C ARG A 138 18.22 2.15 -19.31
N ASN A 139 18.70 0.91 -19.47
CA ASN A 139 17.99 -0.28 -19.03
C ASN A 139 18.99 -1.33 -18.47
N LEU A 140 18.66 -1.92 -17.30
CA LEU A 140 19.50 -2.95 -16.69
C LEU A 140 19.38 -4.32 -17.37
N ASN A 141 18.27 -4.57 -18.05
CA ASN A 141 18.04 -5.85 -18.73
C ASN A 141 18.83 -5.99 -20.04
N GLU A 142 19.29 -4.88 -20.59
CA GLU A 142 20.08 -4.84 -21.85
C GLU A 142 21.58 -4.94 -21.59
N LEU A 143 22.00 -5.00 -20.32
CA LEU A 143 23.41 -5.11 -19.96
C LEU A 143 23.94 -6.53 -20.21
N GLY A 144 25.17 -6.61 -20.70
CA GLY A 144 25.92 -7.84 -20.90
C GLY A 144 26.52 -8.42 -19.58
N ASN A 145 27.69 -9.02 -19.71
CA ASN A 145 28.37 -9.71 -18.59
C ASN A 145 29.76 -9.13 -18.27
N SER A 146 30.07 -7.91 -18.69
CA SER A 146 31.31 -7.25 -18.28
C SER A 146 31.28 -6.88 -16.79
N ASP A 147 32.46 -6.66 -16.19
CA ASP A 147 32.60 -6.42 -14.74
C ASP A 147 31.72 -5.28 -14.24
N TRP A 148 31.65 -4.18 -14.98
CA TRP A 148 30.84 -3.03 -14.60
C TRP A 148 29.33 -3.28 -14.76
N GLU A 149 28.91 -4.06 -15.77
CA GLU A 149 27.52 -4.44 -15.99
C GLU A 149 27.04 -5.38 -14.89
N LEU A 150 27.86 -6.35 -14.51
CA LEU A 150 27.60 -7.23 -13.39
C LEU A 150 27.50 -6.46 -12.06
N ALA A 151 28.38 -5.47 -11.87
CA ALA A 151 28.33 -4.60 -10.70
C ALA A 151 27.01 -3.78 -10.66
N MET A 152 26.50 -3.30 -11.80
CA MET A 152 25.23 -2.59 -11.87
C MET A 152 24.02 -3.53 -11.63
N LYS A 153 24.04 -4.72 -12.24
CA LYS A 153 23.01 -5.74 -12.04
C LYS A 153 22.92 -6.18 -10.60
N SER A 154 24.04 -6.50 -9.96
CA SER A 154 24.10 -6.94 -8.56
C SER A 154 23.56 -5.88 -7.59
N LYS A 155 23.86 -4.62 -7.84
CA LYS A 155 23.36 -3.47 -7.06
C LYS A 155 21.95 -3.05 -7.43
N ARG A 156 21.38 -3.60 -8.51
CA ARG A 156 20.07 -3.23 -9.06
C ARG A 156 19.92 -1.73 -9.25
N ARG A 157 20.95 -1.07 -9.81
CA ARG A 157 20.99 0.39 -9.99
C ARG A 157 21.39 0.75 -11.42
N LYS A 158 20.71 1.75 -11.97
CA LYS A 158 21.01 2.31 -13.29
C LYS A 158 22.18 3.31 -13.30
N THR A 159 22.79 3.54 -12.14
CA THR A 159 23.89 4.48 -11.98
C THR A 159 25.05 3.84 -11.21
N LEU A 160 26.28 4.11 -11.63
CA LEU A 160 27.50 3.66 -11.01
C LEU A 160 28.45 4.85 -10.80
N VAL A 161 28.90 5.07 -9.57
CA VAL A 161 29.90 6.12 -9.26
C VAL A 161 31.28 5.52 -9.43
N VAL A 162 32.05 6.04 -10.36
CA VAL A 162 33.36 5.50 -10.74
C VAL A 162 34.40 6.60 -10.87
N ARG A 163 35.70 6.27 -10.69
CA ARG A 163 36.79 7.17 -11.03
C ARG A 163 36.85 7.40 -12.54
N SER A 164 37.36 8.53 -12.99
CA SER A 164 37.51 8.88 -14.43
C SER A 164 38.23 7.79 -15.23
N ASP A 165 39.27 7.15 -14.65
CA ASP A 165 39.99 6.05 -15.31
C ASP A 165 39.09 4.82 -15.52
N CYS A 166 38.30 4.47 -14.52
CA CYS A 166 37.35 3.35 -14.61
C CYS A 166 36.23 3.69 -15.59
N HIS A 167 35.75 4.95 -15.62
CA HIS A 167 34.73 5.41 -16.55
C HIS A 167 35.21 5.32 -18.01
N ARG A 168 36.44 5.76 -18.29
CA ARG A 168 37.07 5.60 -19.62
C ARG A 168 37.17 4.13 -20.06
N ARG A 169 37.39 3.20 -19.13
CA ARG A 169 37.44 1.75 -19.41
C ARG A 169 36.08 1.16 -19.75
N ILE A 170 35.00 1.71 -19.22
CA ILE A 170 33.61 1.30 -19.50
C ILE A 170 33.25 1.62 -20.97
N HIS A 171 33.80 2.71 -21.50
CA HIS A 171 33.50 3.18 -22.84
C HIS A 171 34.53 2.74 -23.94
N LYS A 172 35.49 1.90 -23.58
CA LYS A 172 36.38 1.24 -24.53
C LYS A 172 35.83 -0.10 -24.97
#